data_f7e0bded96f33a38c0e6e242e0c97622
#
_entry.id   f7e0bded96f33a38c0e6e242e0c97622
#
_cell.length_a   1.000
_cell.length_b   1.000
_cell.length_c   1.000
_cell.angle_alpha   90.00
_cell.angle_beta   90.00
_cell.angle_gamma   90.00
#
_symmetry.space_group_name_H-M   'P 1'
#
loop_
_entity.id
_entity.type
_entity.pdbx_description
1 polymer ?
#
loop_
_entity_poly.entity_id
_entity_poly.type
_entity_poly.pdbx_seq_one_letter_code
_entity_poly.pdbx_strand_id
1 'polypeptide(L)'
;MAAGADADGRPRAPAQAAVDASFDASRRFGGVERAYGAAGAARIAAAHAVVVGVGGVGSWAAEALARCGIGRLTLVDLDHVAESNVNRQVHALGSTLGASKVQVMAARIADISPATLVDRIDDFVTVDNVASIVPASAGVVIDAIDAPRAKAALIALCVARRLPVVVCGAAGGRLDPLALRRSDVADATGDALLASVRARLRRDHAFPRQRGAPFGVEAVWSPAPAGGARAASPGEAGMPLACAGYGSVVMVTAAMGFAAAADALAALLRPPRGSASPAPPRASSRGTPPPARAASSAAGP
;
A
#
# COMPACT_ATOMS: atom_id res chain seq x y z
N MET A 1 0.10 -17.39 -41.38
CA MET A 1 0.65 -17.62 -40.01
C MET A 1 -0.49 -17.46 -39.04
N ALA A 2 -0.90 -18.56 -38.40
CA ALA A 2 -2.07 -18.58 -37.51
C ALA A 2 -1.72 -17.97 -36.16
N ALA A 3 -2.46 -16.94 -35.75
CA ALA A 3 -2.38 -16.39 -34.39
C ALA A 3 -2.97 -17.41 -33.41
N GLY A 4 -2.19 -17.87 -32.43
CA GLY A 4 -2.63 -18.79 -31.39
C GLY A 4 -3.75 -18.16 -30.55
N ALA A 5 -4.81 -18.88 -30.29
CA ALA A 5 -5.88 -18.55 -29.36
C ALA A 5 -5.54 -19.10 -27.97
N ASP A 6 -6.06 -18.46 -26.91
CA ASP A 6 -6.01 -18.99 -25.54
C ASP A 6 -6.99 -20.17 -25.37
N ALA A 7 -6.96 -20.81 -24.18
CA ALA A 7 -7.79 -21.96 -23.86
C ALA A 7 -9.30 -21.70 -23.98
N ASP A 8 -9.74 -20.45 -24.08
CA ASP A 8 -11.13 -20.00 -24.20
C ASP A 8 -11.46 -19.50 -25.63
N GLY A 9 -10.56 -19.72 -26.62
CA GLY A 9 -10.80 -19.37 -28.03
C GLY A 9 -10.73 -17.87 -28.34
N ARG A 10 -10.21 -17.03 -27.43
CA ARG A 10 -10.03 -15.60 -27.66
C ARG A 10 -8.68 -15.32 -28.32
N PRO A 11 -8.60 -14.41 -29.32
CA PRO A 11 -7.33 -14.07 -29.92
C PRO A 11 -6.38 -13.43 -28.89
N ARG A 12 -5.24 -14.07 -28.64
CA ARG A 12 -4.16 -13.47 -27.84
C ARG A 12 -3.70 -12.18 -28.49
N ALA A 13 -3.61 -11.10 -27.69
CA ALA A 13 -3.04 -9.85 -28.18
C ALA A 13 -1.59 -10.10 -28.64
N PRO A 14 -1.21 -9.68 -29.87
CA PRO A 14 0.10 -10.00 -30.47
C PRO A 14 1.31 -9.47 -29.66
N ALA A 15 1.12 -8.54 -28.75
CA ALA A 15 2.16 -8.02 -27.88
C ALA A 15 2.60 -8.99 -26.75
N GLN A 16 1.73 -9.89 -26.30
CA GLN A 16 2.03 -10.81 -25.20
C GLN A 16 2.98 -11.94 -25.63
N ALA A 17 2.89 -12.40 -26.90
CA ALA A 17 3.72 -13.50 -27.41
C ALA A 17 5.17 -13.09 -27.72
N ALA A 18 5.43 -11.82 -28.01
CA ALA A 18 6.77 -11.32 -28.33
C ALA A 18 7.63 -10.98 -27.09
N VAL A 19 6.97 -10.77 -25.93
CA VAL A 19 7.66 -10.40 -24.67
C VAL A 19 8.24 -11.62 -23.97
N ASP A 20 7.69 -12.82 -24.16
CA ASP A 20 8.13 -14.04 -23.48
C ASP A 20 9.57 -14.49 -23.87
N ALA A 21 10.09 -14.09 -25.02
CA ALA A 21 11.39 -14.54 -25.51
C ALA A 21 12.61 -13.80 -24.93
N SER A 22 12.41 -12.67 -24.25
CA SER A 22 13.51 -11.83 -23.71
C SER A 22 13.39 -11.50 -22.20
N PHE A 23 12.35 -11.99 -21.53
CA PHE A 23 12.15 -11.70 -20.11
C PHE A 23 13.04 -12.57 -19.22
N ASP A 24 14.03 -11.95 -18.59
CA ASP A 24 14.87 -12.59 -17.58
C ASP A 24 14.56 -11.98 -16.20
N ALA A 25 13.81 -12.72 -15.40
CA ALA A 25 13.41 -12.33 -14.06
C ALA A 25 14.62 -12.15 -13.13
N SER A 26 15.64 -12.97 -13.28
CA SER A 26 16.83 -12.91 -12.42
C SER A 26 17.64 -11.63 -12.67
N ARG A 27 17.70 -11.19 -13.91
CA ARG A 27 18.34 -9.90 -14.26
C ARG A 27 17.50 -8.71 -13.82
N ARG A 28 16.15 -8.78 -13.97
CA ARG A 28 15.27 -7.68 -13.58
C ARG A 28 15.15 -7.52 -12.08
N PHE A 29 14.99 -8.61 -11.36
CA PHE A 29 14.64 -8.61 -9.93
C PHE A 29 15.74 -9.17 -9.02
N GLY A 30 16.95 -9.42 -9.53
CA GLY A 30 18.08 -9.88 -8.72
C GLY A 30 18.46 -8.91 -7.59
N GLY A 31 18.18 -7.60 -7.75
CA GLY A 31 18.31 -6.62 -6.67
C GLY A 31 17.31 -6.85 -5.53
N VAL A 32 16.08 -7.24 -5.87
CA VAL A 32 15.03 -7.58 -4.90
C VAL A 32 15.41 -8.88 -4.17
N GLU A 33 15.91 -9.88 -4.88
CA GLU A 33 16.37 -11.12 -4.28
C GLU A 33 17.51 -10.89 -3.29
N ARG A 34 18.49 -10.05 -3.61
CA ARG A 34 19.56 -9.68 -2.66
C ARG A 34 19.04 -8.94 -1.43
N ALA A 35 17.98 -8.13 -1.58
CA ALA A 35 17.42 -7.36 -0.48
C ALA A 35 16.52 -8.20 0.46
N TYR A 36 15.71 -9.11 -0.09
CA TYR A 36 14.73 -9.89 0.66
C TYR A 36 15.12 -11.36 0.84
N GLY A 37 16.24 -11.79 0.24
CA GLY A 37 16.64 -13.19 0.16
C GLY A 37 15.84 -13.98 -0.89
N ALA A 38 16.35 -15.13 -1.33
CA ALA A 38 15.68 -15.96 -2.34
C ALA A 38 14.27 -16.40 -1.92
N ALA A 39 14.09 -16.78 -0.65
CA ALA A 39 12.78 -17.16 -0.11
C ALA A 39 11.80 -15.97 -0.07
N GLY A 40 12.28 -14.77 0.26
CA GLY A 40 11.47 -13.55 0.24
C GLY A 40 11.05 -13.18 -1.18
N ALA A 41 11.97 -13.20 -2.14
CA ALA A 41 11.70 -12.92 -3.54
C ALA A 41 10.69 -13.93 -4.12
N ALA A 42 10.84 -15.22 -3.83
CA ALA A 42 9.89 -16.25 -4.25
C ALA A 42 8.48 -16.02 -3.66
N ARG A 43 8.37 -15.60 -2.40
CA ARG A 43 7.08 -15.25 -1.79
C ARG A 43 6.45 -14.02 -2.44
N ILE A 44 7.23 -12.99 -2.78
CA ILE A 44 6.74 -11.82 -3.51
C ILE A 44 6.23 -12.24 -4.90
N ALA A 45 7.00 -13.05 -5.62
CA ALA A 45 6.63 -13.55 -6.95
C ALA A 45 5.38 -14.46 -6.95
N ALA A 46 5.06 -15.10 -5.82
CA ALA A 46 3.84 -15.89 -5.66
C ALA A 46 2.66 -15.08 -5.06
N ALA A 47 2.88 -13.85 -4.64
CA ALA A 47 1.88 -13.07 -3.91
C ALA A 47 0.90 -12.35 -4.84
N HIS A 48 -0.30 -12.08 -4.28
CA HIS A 48 -1.35 -11.29 -4.89
C HIS A 48 -1.63 -10.05 -4.02
N ALA A 49 -1.42 -8.86 -4.55
CA ALA A 49 -1.83 -7.62 -3.90
C ALA A 49 -2.99 -6.95 -4.65
N VAL A 50 -3.86 -6.29 -3.89
CA VAL A 50 -4.95 -5.47 -4.42
C VAL A 50 -4.64 -4.00 -4.14
N VAL A 51 -4.70 -3.15 -5.16
CA VAL A 51 -4.55 -1.70 -5.02
C VAL A 51 -5.89 -1.06 -5.35
N VAL A 52 -6.53 -0.47 -4.34
CA VAL A 52 -7.82 0.20 -4.46
C VAL A 52 -7.61 1.71 -4.51
N GLY A 53 -7.99 2.30 -5.63
CA GLY A 53 -7.66 3.67 -5.99
C GLY A 53 -6.29 3.77 -6.68
N VAL A 54 -6.28 3.96 -8.01
CA VAL A 54 -5.07 4.09 -8.84
C VAL A 54 -4.79 5.56 -9.14
N GLY A 55 -4.99 6.42 -8.13
CA GLY A 55 -4.72 7.84 -8.17
C GLY A 55 -3.28 8.21 -7.82
N GLY A 56 -3.10 9.37 -7.17
CA GLY A 56 -1.78 9.93 -6.83
C GLY A 56 -0.93 9.04 -5.94
N VAL A 57 -1.53 8.27 -5.02
CA VAL A 57 -0.81 7.36 -4.11
C VAL A 57 -0.78 5.94 -4.66
N GLY A 58 -1.95 5.41 -5.05
CA GLY A 58 -2.06 4.01 -5.47
C GLY A 58 -1.32 3.68 -6.75
N SER A 59 -1.19 4.62 -7.70
CA SER A 59 -0.42 4.39 -8.92
C SER A 59 1.07 4.16 -8.62
N TRP A 60 1.65 4.90 -7.69
CA TRP A 60 3.04 4.69 -7.25
C TRP A 60 3.20 3.43 -6.41
N ALA A 61 2.19 3.06 -5.62
CA ALA A 61 2.20 1.79 -4.90
C ALA A 61 2.18 0.60 -5.86
N ALA A 62 1.33 0.63 -6.89
CA ALA A 62 1.27 -0.40 -7.93
C ALA A 62 2.58 -0.49 -8.73
N GLU A 63 3.16 0.67 -9.11
CA GLU A 63 4.49 0.75 -9.74
C GLU A 63 5.57 0.09 -8.89
N ALA A 64 5.62 0.41 -7.58
CA ALA A 64 6.61 -0.13 -6.67
C ALA A 64 6.48 -1.65 -6.51
N LEU A 65 5.26 -2.17 -6.37
CA LEU A 65 5.00 -3.60 -6.30
C LEU A 65 5.41 -4.33 -7.57
N ALA A 66 5.09 -3.78 -8.75
CA ALA A 66 5.52 -4.34 -10.03
C ALA A 66 7.05 -4.37 -10.15
N ARG A 67 7.75 -3.30 -9.73
CA ARG A 67 9.22 -3.22 -9.71
C ARG A 67 9.87 -4.14 -8.69
N CYS A 68 9.11 -4.64 -7.72
CA CYS A 68 9.54 -5.69 -6.80
C CYS A 68 9.21 -7.11 -7.29
N GLY A 69 8.65 -7.25 -8.50
CA GLY A 69 8.37 -8.57 -9.09
C GLY A 69 7.20 -9.29 -8.46
N ILE A 70 6.18 -8.56 -7.96
CA ILE A 70 4.96 -9.21 -7.42
C ILE A 70 4.27 -10.04 -8.50
N GLY A 71 3.76 -11.24 -8.13
CA GLY A 71 3.20 -12.16 -9.10
C GLY A 71 1.84 -11.76 -9.63
N ARG A 72 1.00 -11.12 -8.82
CA ARG A 72 -0.35 -10.68 -9.24
C ARG A 72 -0.75 -9.37 -8.61
N LEU A 73 -1.38 -8.51 -9.40
CA LEU A 73 -1.99 -7.25 -8.97
C LEU A 73 -3.44 -7.20 -9.42
N THR A 74 -4.36 -6.86 -8.51
CA THR A 74 -5.69 -6.38 -8.87
C THR A 74 -5.71 -4.87 -8.70
N LEU A 75 -6.03 -4.14 -9.76
CA LEU A 75 -6.16 -2.68 -9.80
C LEU A 75 -7.63 -2.31 -9.83
N VAL A 76 -8.07 -1.44 -8.94
CA VAL A 76 -9.47 -1.02 -8.82
C VAL A 76 -9.56 0.50 -8.92
N ASP A 77 -10.16 1.01 -9.98
CA ASP A 77 -10.43 2.45 -10.19
C ASP A 77 -11.36 2.61 -11.39
N LEU A 78 -12.37 3.47 -11.34
CA LEU A 78 -13.28 3.75 -12.46
C LEU A 78 -12.86 4.98 -13.27
N ASP A 79 -11.96 5.79 -12.74
CA ASP A 79 -11.61 7.06 -13.35
C ASP A 79 -10.79 6.90 -14.64
N HIS A 80 -10.85 7.94 -15.45
CA HIS A 80 -9.99 8.15 -16.61
C HIS A 80 -8.85 9.12 -16.27
N VAL A 81 -7.78 9.03 -17.02
CA VAL A 81 -6.63 9.92 -16.88
C VAL A 81 -7.03 11.33 -17.33
N ALA A 82 -6.92 12.29 -16.42
CA ALA A 82 -7.16 13.70 -16.70
C ALA A 82 -5.84 14.48 -16.70
N GLU A 83 -5.81 15.61 -17.40
CA GLU A 83 -4.63 16.49 -17.46
C GLU A 83 -4.20 16.96 -16.06
N SER A 84 -5.16 17.26 -15.19
CA SER A 84 -4.92 17.61 -13.79
C SER A 84 -4.26 16.50 -12.96
N ASN A 85 -4.11 15.30 -13.48
CA ASN A 85 -3.45 14.16 -12.80
C ASN A 85 -1.95 14.11 -13.06
N VAL A 86 -1.47 14.77 -14.14
CA VAL A 86 -0.09 14.67 -14.64
C VAL A 86 0.94 15.05 -13.57
N ASN A 87 0.61 15.97 -12.69
CA ASN A 87 1.51 16.45 -11.64
C ASN A 87 1.80 15.44 -10.52
N ARG A 88 1.06 14.28 -10.46
CA ARG A 88 1.18 13.36 -9.31
C ARG A 88 0.88 11.88 -9.57
N GLN A 89 0.32 11.50 -10.70
CA GLN A 89 0.01 10.10 -11.04
C GLN A 89 0.99 9.58 -12.08
N VAL A 90 1.66 8.47 -11.79
CA VAL A 90 2.79 7.96 -12.62
C VAL A 90 2.38 7.58 -14.04
N HIS A 91 1.14 7.18 -14.24
CA HIS A 91 0.59 6.76 -15.53
C HIS A 91 -0.05 7.92 -16.31
N ALA A 92 -0.20 9.09 -15.69
CA ALA A 92 -0.79 10.26 -16.35
C ALA A 92 0.28 11.01 -17.17
N LEU A 93 0.19 10.84 -18.46
CA LEU A 93 1.05 11.44 -19.48
C LEU A 93 0.17 12.05 -20.58
N GLY A 94 0.71 12.95 -21.39
CA GLY A 94 -0.01 13.52 -22.54
C GLY A 94 -0.57 12.44 -23.47
N SER A 95 0.16 11.34 -23.67
CA SER A 95 -0.24 10.20 -24.51
C SER A 95 -1.32 9.32 -23.90
N THR A 96 -1.63 9.45 -22.61
CA THR A 96 -2.60 8.59 -21.91
C THR A 96 -3.86 9.33 -21.47
N LEU A 97 -3.98 10.62 -21.77
CA LEU A 97 -5.16 11.43 -21.43
C LEU A 97 -6.44 10.80 -22.00
N GLY A 98 -7.48 10.75 -21.19
CA GLY A 98 -8.79 10.18 -21.56
C GLY A 98 -8.89 8.65 -21.48
N ALA A 99 -7.77 7.92 -21.27
CA ALA A 99 -7.80 6.48 -21.12
C ALA A 99 -8.14 6.05 -19.67
N SER A 100 -8.70 4.84 -19.50
CA SER A 100 -8.98 4.26 -18.19
C SER A 100 -7.67 4.10 -17.38
N LYS A 101 -7.67 4.56 -16.12
CA LYS A 101 -6.48 4.50 -15.25
C LYS A 101 -5.98 3.08 -15.06
N VAL A 102 -6.89 2.12 -14.81
CA VAL A 102 -6.50 0.71 -14.62
C VAL A 102 -5.92 0.08 -15.87
N GLN A 103 -6.39 0.48 -17.07
CA GLN A 103 -5.84 0.00 -18.33
C GLN A 103 -4.43 0.54 -18.59
N VAL A 104 -4.23 1.85 -18.41
CA VAL A 104 -2.92 2.48 -18.61
C VAL A 104 -1.90 1.94 -17.61
N MET A 105 -2.32 1.78 -16.34
CA MET A 105 -1.43 1.23 -15.32
C MET A 105 -1.09 -0.23 -15.58
N ALA A 106 -2.03 -1.05 -16.06
CA ALA A 106 -1.78 -2.44 -16.43
C ALA A 106 -0.78 -2.55 -17.60
N ALA A 107 -0.91 -1.71 -18.63
CA ALA A 107 0.06 -1.67 -19.73
C ALA A 107 1.46 -1.29 -19.24
N ARG A 108 1.55 -0.32 -18.33
CA ARG A 108 2.81 0.08 -17.72
C ARG A 108 3.44 -1.05 -16.87
N ILE A 109 2.62 -1.78 -16.10
CA ILE A 109 3.08 -2.93 -15.31
C ILE A 109 3.58 -4.05 -16.23
N ALA A 110 2.91 -4.32 -17.34
CA ALA A 110 3.33 -5.32 -18.30
C ALA A 110 4.72 -5.01 -18.90
N ASP A 111 5.05 -3.74 -19.11
CA ASP A 111 6.38 -3.32 -19.56
C ASP A 111 7.45 -3.47 -18.47
N ILE A 112 7.10 -3.18 -17.21
CA ILE A 112 7.99 -3.34 -16.05
C ILE A 112 8.22 -4.82 -15.74
N SER A 113 7.16 -5.61 -15.64
CA SER A 113 7.14 -7.00 -15.23
C SER A 113 6.14 -7.81 -16.04
N PRO A 114 6.54 -8.33 -17.21
CA PRO A 114 5.67 -9.14 -18.08
C PRO A 114 5.08 -10.39 -17.40
N ALA A 115 5.75 -10.88 -16.35
CA ALA A 115 5.28 -12.04 -15.58
C ALA A 115 4.19 -11.69 -14.55
N THR A 116 4.01 -10.41 -14.22
CA THR A 116 2.98 -9.98 -13.27
C THR A 116 1.59 -10.07 -13.93
N LEU A 117 0.72 -10.89 -13.36
CA LEU A 117 -0.69 -10.94 -13.79
C LEU A 117 -1.43 -9.71 -13.27
N VAL A 118 -2.16 -9.01 -14.14
CA VAL A 118 -2.89 -7.81 -13.75
C VAL A 118 -4.38 -7.97 -14.03
N ASP A 119 -5.17 -8.05 -12.96
CA ASP A 119 -6.63 -7.92 -13.04
C ASP A 119 -7.03 -6.45 -12.97
N ARG A 120 -7.92 -6.04 -13.83
CA ARG A 120 -8.42 -4.66 -13.92
C ARG A 120 -9.89 -4.65 -13.54
N ILE A 121 -10.24 -3.91 -12.52
CA ILE A 121 -11.63 -3.68 -12.09
C ILE A 121 -11.93 -2.22 -12.33
N ASP A 122 -12.65 -1.96 -13.42
CA ASP A 122 -13.08 -0.63 -13.85
C ASP A 122 -14.39 -0.28 -13.13
N ASP A 123 -14.30 -0.09 -11.81
CA ASP A 123 -15.43 0.19 -10.93
C ASP A 123 -14.96 0.93 -9.67
N PHE A 124 -15.89 1.62 -9.00
CA PHE A 124 -15.66 2.19 -7.68
C PHE A 124 -15.96 1.18 -6.58
N VAL A 125 -15.16 1.21 -5.51
CA VAL A 125 -15.52 0.49 -4.28
C VAL A 125 -16.66 1.21 -3.57
N THR A 126 -17.69 0.45 -3.25
CA THR A 126 -18.84 0.88 -2.46
C THR A 126 -19.03 -0.06 -1.27
N VAL A 127 -19.95 0.28 -0.36
CA VAL A 127 -20.34 -0.62 0.74
C VAL A 127 -20.94 -1.91 0.20
N ASP A 128 -21.65 -1.83 -0.92
CA ASP A 128 -22.44 -2.95 -1.45
C ASP A 128 -21.61 -3.93 -2.29
N ASN A 129 -20.55 -3.43 -2.97
CA ASN A 129 -19.72 -4.25 -3.87
C ASN A 129 -18.35 -4.64 -3.30
N VAL A 130 -17.92 -4.07 -2.17
CA VAL A 130 -16.57 -4.28 -1.62
C VAL A 130 -16.22 -5.77 -1.44
N ALA A 131 -17.19 -6.59 -1.10
CA ALA A 131 -16.99 -8.03 -0.88
C ALA A 131 -16.69 -8.80 -2.17
N SER A 132 -17.23 -8.37 -3.32
CA SER A 132 -16.98 -8.96 -4.64
C SER A 132 -15.71 -8.38 -5.30
N ILE A 133 -15.36 -7.13 -4.99
CA ILE A 133 -14.17 -6.46 -5.53
C ILE A 133 -12.87 -7.04 -4.96
N VAL A 134 -12.84 -7.40 -3.68
CA VAL A 134 -11.63 -7.96 -3.04
C VAL A 134 -11.62 -9.47 -3.22
N PRO A 135 -10.76 -10.02 -4.12
CA PRO A 135 -10.73 -11.44 -4.40
C PRO A 135 -10.24 -12.26 -3.19
N ALA A 136 -10.74 -13.49 -3.07
CA ALA A 136 -10.35 -14.39 -1.98
C ALA A 136 -8.86 -14.76 -2.00
N SER A 137 -8.22 -14.68 -3.16
CA SER A 137 -6.78 -14.94 -3.35
C SER A 137 -5.88 -13.78 -2.92
N ALA A 138 -6.44 -12.63 -2.52
CA ALA A 138 -5.67 -11.48 -2.08
C ALA A 138 -4.84 -11.81 -0.83
N GLY A 139 -3.54 -11.52 -0.88
CA GLY A 139 -2.64 -11.64 0.25
C GLY A 139 -2.48 -10.33 1.04
N VAL A 140 -2.73 -9.19 0.39
CA VAL A 140 -2.70 -7.85 1.00
C VAL A 140 -3.55 -6.88 0.18
N VAL A 141 -4.08 -5.86 0.86
CA VAL A 141 -4.79 -4.74 0.21
C VAL A 141 -4.06 -3.44 0.53
N ILE A 142 -3.87 -2.58 -0.48
CA ILE A 142 -3.50 -1.17 -0.30
C ILE A 142 -4.74 -0.34 -0.60
N ASP A 143 -5.19 0.39 0.41
CA ASP A 143 -6.34 1.27 0.34
C ASP A 143 -5.88 2.73 0.13
N ALA A 144 -5.94 3.18 -1.11
CA ALA A 144 -5.57 4.53 -1.54
C ALA A 144 -6.78 5.38 -2.00
N ILE A 145 -8.02 4.96 -1.63
CA ILE A 145 -9.23 5.74 -1.91
C ILE A 145 -9.38 6.90 -0.92
N ASP A 146 -10.09 7.92 -1.37
CA ASP A 146 -10.35 9.17 -0.62
C ASP A 146 -11.80 9.29 -0.11
N ALA A 147 -12.66 8.31 -0.40
CA ALA A 147 -14.04 8.25 0.03
C ALA A 147 -14.16 7.57 1.41
N PRO A 148 -14.45 8.31 2.51
CA PRO A 148 -14.39 7.75 3.87
C PRO A 148 -15.35 6.58 4.11
N ARG A 149 -16.51 6.55 3.42
CA ARG A 149 -17.52 5.50 3.58
C ARG A 149 -17.05 4.19 2.97
N ALA A 150 -16.57 4.22 1.74
CA ALA A 150 -16.04 3.05 1.04
C ALA A 150 -14.76 2.53 1.72
N LYS A 151 -13.86 3.46 2.12
CA LYS A 151 -12.64 3.16 2.86
C LYS A 151 -12.93 2.42 4.17
N ALA A 152 -13.92 2.87 4.96
CA ALA A 152 -14.31 2.19 6.19
C ALA A 152 -14.87 0.77 5.93
N ALA A 153 -15.69 0.59 4.89
CA ALA A 153 -16.21 -0.72 4.50
C ALA A 153 -15.10 -1.68 4.05
N LEU A 154 -14.14 -1.19 3.26
CA LEU A 154 -12.98 -1.97 2.81
C LEU A 154 -12.12 -2.43 4.00
N ILE A 155 -11.82 -1.53 4.93
CA ILE A 155 -11.07 -1.84 6.14
C ILE A 155 -11.82 -2.91 6.97
N ALA A 156 -13.12 -2.72 7.19
CA ALA A 156 -13.93 -3.66 7.97
C ALA A 156 -13.96 -5.05 7.33
N LEU A 157 -14.10 -5.13 6.00
CA LEU A 157 -14.04 -6.39 5.25
C LEU A 157 -12.68 -7.09 5.44
N CYS A 158 -11.58 -6.33 5.27
CA CYS A 158 -10.24 -6.88 5.40
C CYS A 158 -9.98 -7.42 6.81
N VAL A 159 -10.39 -6.68 7.85
CA VAL A 159 -10.27 -7.13 9.24
C VAL A 159 -11.09 -8.41 9.49
N ALA A 160 -12.34 -8.44 9.02
CA ALA A 160 -13.21 -9.62 9.14
C ALA A 160 -12.62 -10.86 8.43
N ARG A 161 -11.97 -10.66 7.29
CA ARG A 161 -11.28 -11.74 6.53
C ARG A 161 -9.88 -12.05 7.06
N ARG A 162 -9.37 -11.34 8.06
CA ARG A 162 -7.97 -11.40 8.52
C ARG A 162 -6.96 -11.14 7.39
N LEU A 163 -7.36 -10.37 6.41
CA LEU A 163 -6.57 -9.95 5.27
C LEU A 163 -5.80 -8.68 5.64
N PRO A 164 -4.47 -8.65 5.56
CA PRO A 164 -3.69 -7.45 5.80
C PRO A 164 -4.14 -6.29 4.90
N VAL A 165 -4.30 -5.12 5.48
CA VAL A 165 -4.63 -3.90 4.75
C VAL A 165 -3.73 -2.76 5.20
N VAL A 166 -3.16 -2.03 4.23
CA VAL A 166 -2.39 -0.81 4.44
C VAL A 166 -3.23 0.37 3.96
N VAL A 167 -3.53 1.27 4.86
CA VAL A 167 -4.44 2.39 4.62
C VAL A 167 -3.66 3.66 4.39
N CYS A 168 -3.87 4.34 3.26
CA CYS A 168 -3.26 5.63 2.99
C CYS A 168 -4.16 6.77 3.49
N GLY A 169 -3.57 7.73 4.20
CA GLY A 169 -4.22 8.99 4.57
C GLY A 169 -4.32 9.97 3.39
N ALA A 170 -4.78 11.18 3.68
CA ALA A 170 -4.87 12.24 2.68
C ALA A 170 -3.47 12.78 2.33
N ALA A 171 -3.16 12.87 1.03
CA ALA A 171 -1.93 13.49 0.52
C ALA A 171 -2.11 14.95 0.10
N GLY A 172 -3.35 15.41 -0.06
CA GLY A 172 -3.65 16.79 -0.45
C GLY A 172 -3.18 17.81 0.59
N GLY A 173 -2.62 18.95 0.12
CA GLY A 173 -2.12 20.03 0.96
C GLY A 173 -0.82 19.70 1.71
N ARG A 174 -0.19 18.56 1.46
CA ARG A 174 1.07 18.13 2.07
C ARG A 174 2.23 18.44 1.13
N LEU A 175 3.33 18.95 1.68
CA LEU A 175 4.51 19.37 0.90
C LEU A 175 5.77 18.62 1.31
N ASP A 176 5.85 18.14 2.57
CA ASP A 176 7.02 17.46 3.09
C ASP A 176 6.83 15.93 3.08
N PRO A 177 7.55 15.20 2.20
CA PRO A 177 7.51 13.74 2.17
C PRO A 177 8.11 13.08 3.42
N LEU A 178 8.98 13.77 4.16
CA LEU A 178 9.61 13.25 5.38
C LEU A 178 8.69 13.35 6.59
N ALA A 179 7.59 14.11 6.50
CA ALA A 179 6.56 14.18 7.53
C ALA A 179 5.64 12.94 7.55
N LEU A 180 5.83 11.99 6.63
CA LEU A 180 5.05 10.75 6.61
C LEU A 180 5.31 9.90 7.85
N ARG A 181 4.26 9.29 8.36
CA ARG A 181 4.26 8.42 9.54
C ARG A 181 3.56 7.11 9.26
N ARG A 182 3.90 6.13 10.05
CA ARG A 182 3.22 4.83 10.14
C ARG A 182 2.67 4.66 11.55
N SER A 183 1.42 4.24 11.66
CA SER A 183 0.79 3.88 12.94
C SER A 183 -0.45 3.03 12.69
N ASP A 184 -1.05 2.54 13.78
CA ASP A 184 -2.44 2.05 13.68
C ASP A 184 -3.37 3.20 13.25
N VAL A 185 -4.40 2.90 12.46
CA VAL A 185 -5.43 3.88 12.06
C VAL A 185 -6.04 4.57 13.30
N ALA A 186 -6.14 3.87 14.45
CA ALA A 186 -6.66 4.43 15.69
C ALA A 186 -5.87 5.64 16.17
N ASP A 187 -4.55 5.68 15.90
CA ASP A 187 -3.60 6.68 16.38
C ASP A 187 -3.26 7.76 15.35
N ALA A 188 -3.74 7.62 14.10
CA ALA A 188 -3.46 8.58 13.03
C ALA A 188 -4.17 9.92 13.28
N THR A 189 -3.51 10.85 13.96
CA THR A 189 -4.05 12.17 14.32
C THR A 189 -3.57 13.27 13.36
N GLY A 190 -4.42 14.28 13.10
CA GLY A 190 -4.09 15.38 12.17
C GLY A 190 -4.36 15.08 10.69
N ASP A 191 -4.98 13.95 10.39
CA ASP A 191 -5.48 13.60 9.06
C ASP A 191 -7.02 13.57 9.07
N ALA A 192 -7.66 14.47 8.32
CA ALA A 192 -9.12 14.63 8.31
C ALA A 192 -9.84 13.43 7.67
N LEU A 193 -9.23 12.80 6.64
CA LEU A 193 -9.77 11.62 6.00
C LEU A 193 -9.79 10.46 7.00
N LEU A 194 -8.67 10.17 7.64
CA LEU A 194 -8.58 9.09 8.64
C LEU A 194 -9.40 9.39 9.89
N ALA A 195 -9.58 10.64 10.28
CA ALA A 195 -10.49 11.01 11.37
C ALA A 195 -11.95 10.62 11.04
N SER A 196 -12.41 10.92 9.82
CA SER A 196 -13.73 10.52 9.33
C SER A 196 -13.87 8.98 9.23
N VAL A 197 -12.82 8.30 8.76
CA VAL A 197 -12.78 6.82 8.70
C VAL A 197 -12.88 6.21 10.09
N ARG A 198 -12.08 6.67 11.06
CA ARG A 198 -12.15 6.19 12.46
C ARG A 198 -13.55 6.35 13.06
N ALA A 199 -14.18 7.51 12.82
CA ALA A 199 -15.53 7.75 13.32
C ALA A 199 -16.53 6.73 12.75
N ARG A 200 -16.43 6.42 11.45
CA ARG A 200 -17.28 5.41 10.77
C ARG A 200 -17.00 4.01 11.25
N LEU A 201 -15.75 3.60 11.34
CA LEU A 201 -15.35 2.28 11.85
C LEU A 201 -15.95 2.01 13.23
N ARG A 202 -15.89 3.00 14.13
CA ARG A 202 -16.51 2.90 15.47
C ARG A 202 -18.03 2.88 15.46
N ARG A 203 -18.66 3.66 14.58
CA ARG A 203 -20.11 3.79 14.53
C ARG A 203 -20.76 2.62 13.81
N ASP A 204 -20.22 2.24 12.64
CA ASP A 204 -20.88 1.39 11.65
C ASP A 204 -20.34 -0.05 11.65
N HIS A 205 -19.10 -0.28 12.18
CA HIS A 205 -18.38 -1.56 12.04
C HIS A 205 -17.87 -2.12 13.37
N ALA A 206 -18.37 -1.67 14.50
CA ALA A 206 -18.06 -2.16 15.85
C ALA A 206 -16.56 -2.14 16.23
N PHE A 207 -15.76 -1.27 15.65
CA PHE A 207 -14.37 -1.08 16.06
C PHE A 207 -14.27 -0.49 17.48
N PRO A 208 -13.14 -0.72 18.19
CA PRO A 208 -12.97 -0.29 19.58
C PRO A 208 -13.24 1.21 19.76
N ARG A 209 -14.08 1.55 20.75
CA ARG A 209 -14.38 2.95 21.09
C ARG A 209 -13.43 3.51 22.14
N GLN A 210 -12.79 2.64 22.91
CA GLN A 210 -11.85 3.04 23.94
C GLN A 210 -10.65 3.77 23.32
N ARG A 211 -10.27 4.90 23.92
CA ARG A 211 -9.09 5.67 23.48
C ARG A 211 -7.82 4.84 23.67
N GLY A 212 -6.96 4.79 22.67
CA GLY A 212 -5.72 4.01 22.68
C GLY A 212 -5.89 2.51 22.38
N ALA A 213 -7.12 2.00 22.22
CA ALA A 213 -7.32 0.65 21.76
C ALA A 213 -7.01 0.56 20.27
N PRO A 214 -6.09 -0.33 19.82
CA PRO A 214 -5.71 -0.43 18.42
C PRO A 214 -6.82 -1.04 17.57
N PHE A 215 -6.87 -0.67 16.31
CA PHE A 215 -7.74 -1.28 15.31
C PHE A 215 -7.09 -2.51 14.66
N GLY A 216 -5.77 -2.66 14.79
CA GLY A 216 -4.98 -3.69 14.12
C GLY A 216 -4.81 -3.41 12.62
N VAL A 217 -4.93 -2.16 12.21
CA VAL A 217 -4.90 -1.71 10.82
C VAL A 217 -3.79 -0.67 10.64
N GLU A 218 -2.82 -0.98 9.79
CA GLU A 218 -1.68 -0.11 9.51
C GLU A 218 -2.07 1.05 8.59
N ALA A 219 -1.62 2.26 8.92
CA ALA A 219 -1.82 3.46 8.12
C ALA A 219 -0.50 4.15 7.79
N VAL A 220 -0.39 4.63 6.54
CA VAL A 220 0.63 5.59 6.09
C VAL A 220 -0.04 6.94 5.91
N TRP A 221 0.41 7.95 6.64
CA TRP A 221 -0.28 9.23 6.72
C TRP A 221 0.68 10.37 7.08
N SER A 222 0.22 11.61 6.96
CA SER A 222 1.01 12.78 7.38
C SER A 222 0.24 13.61 8.39
N PRO A 223 0.81 13.89 9.58
CA PRO A 223 0.20 14.75 10.59
C PRO A 223 0.32 16.23 10.26
N ALA A 224 1.17 16.58 9.30
CA ALA A 224 1.40 17.97 8.96
C ALA A 224 0.09 18.63 8.54
N PRO A 225 -0.22 19.83 9.04
CA PRO A 225 -1.34 20.60 8.55
C PRO A 225 -1.21 20.78 7.05
N ALA A 226 -2.32 20.88 6.34
CA ALA A 226 -2.31 21.29 4.95
C ALA A 226 -1.69 22.69 4.90
N GLY A 227 -0.37 22.74 4.63
CA GLY A 227 0.41 23.97 4.70
C GLY A 227 0.07 24.86 3.54
N GLY A 228 -0.42 26.07 3.85
CA GLY A 228 -0.19 27.25 3.04
C GLY A 228 -0.77 27.37 1.64
N ALA A 229 -1.33 26.37 1.04
CA ALA A 229 -2.07 26.52 -0.20
C ALA A 229 -3.47 27.02 0.15
N ARG A 230 -3.77 28.29 -0.19
CA ARG A 230 -5.13 28.84 -0.10
C ARG A 230 -6.09 27.82 -0.68
N ALA A 231 -7.15 27.50 0.09
CA ALA A 231 -8.31 26.86 -0.48
C ALA A 231 -8.66 27.53 -1.80
N ALA A 232 -8.98 26.76 -2.83
CA ALA A 232 -9.48 27.30 -4.09
C ALA A 232 -10.61 28.27 -3.79
N SER A 233 -10.72 29.31 -4.59
CA SER A 233 -11.72 30.37 -4.46
C SER A 233 -13.11 29.77 -4.29
N PRO A 234 -14.01 30.40 -3.49
CA PRO A 234 -15.38 29.93 -3.31
C PRO A 234 -16.11 29.96 -4.66
N GLY A 235 -16.21 28.85 -5.34
CA GLY A 235 -16.84 28.72 -6.66
C GLY A 235 -16.93 27.30 -7.16
N GLU A 236 -16.16 26.38 -6.61
CA GLU A 236 -16.16 24.95 -6.98
C GLU A 236 -16.83 24.10 -5.88
N ALA A 237 -18.02 24.51 -5.45
CA ALA A 237 -18.87 23.72 -4.57
C ALA A 237 -19.36 22.49 -5.33
N GLY A 238 -18.79 21.33 -5.03
CA GLY A 238 -19.22 20.03 -5.61
C GLY A 238 -18.11 19.02 -5.81
N MET A 239 -16.83 19.40 -5.66
CA MET A 239 -15.76 18.43 -5.76
C MET A 239 -15.56 17.59 -4.48
N PRO A 240 -15.22 16.30 -4.60
CA PRO A 240 -14.89 15.44 -3.46
C PRO A 240 -13.82 16.06 -2.57
N LEU A 241 -13.87 15.81 -1.27
CA LEU A 241 -12.97 16.38 -0.24
C LEU A 241 -11.47 16.22 -0.56
N ALA A 242 -11.08 15.22 -1.32
CA ALA A 242 -9.70 14.98 -1.74
C ALA A 242 -9.20 15.95 -2.81
N CYS A 243 -10.11 16.52 -3.61
CA CYS A 243 -9.81 17.53 -4.64
C CYS A 243 -10.27 18.94 -4.23
N ALA A 244 -10.95 19.08 -3.09
CA ALA A 244 -11.56 20.34 -2.63
C ALA A 244 -10.50 21.37 -2.25
N GLY A 245 -9.90 22.00 -3.25
CA GLY A 245 -9.10 23.21 -3.07
C GLY A 245 -7.69 23.03 -2.48
N TYR A 246 -7.27 21.82 -2.14
CA TYR A 246 -5.90 21.55 -1.71
C TYR A 246 -5.09 20.98 -2.87
N GLY A 247 -4.04 21.67 -3.30
CA GLY A 247 -3.07 21.13 -4.26
C GLY A 247 -2.42 19.83 -3.72
N SER A 248 -1.93 19.01 -4.62
CA SER A 248 -1.10 17.85 -4.26
C SER A 248 0.13 17.77 -5.15
N VAL A 249 1.22 17.23 -4.62
CA VAL A 249 2.51 17.16 -5.31
C VAL A 249 3.05 15.74 -5.30
N VAL A 250 3.76 15.38 -6.37
CA VAL A 250 4.28 14.03 -6.57
C VAL A 250 5.21 13.57 -5.44
N MET A 251 6.01 14.48 -4.86
CA MET A 251 6.93 14.14 -3.79
C MET A 251 6.24 13.48 -2.60
N VAL A 252 5.05 13.94 -2.22
CA VAL A 252 4.29 13.37 -1.12
C VAL A 252 3.49 12.16 -1.56
N THR A 253 2.81 12.24 -2.72
CA THR A 253 1.96 11.13 -3.18
C THR A 253 2.79 9.90 -3.52
N ALA A 254 3.94 10.07 -4.19
CA ALA A 254 4.84 8.96 -4.50
C ALA A 254 5.48 8.37 -3.24
N ALA A 255 5.98 9.21 -2.34
CA ALA A 255 6.57 8.75 -1.08
C ALA A 255 5.56 7.94 -0.24
N MET A 256 4.30 8.39 -0.17
CA MET A 256 3.22 7.66 0.51
C MET A 256 2.93 6.33 -0.19
N GLY A 257 2.89 6.30 -1.53
CA GLY A 257 2.71 5.09 -2.32
C GLY A 257 3.83 4.08 -2.11
N PHE A 258 5.09 4.53 -2.10
CA PHE A 258 6.25 3.67 -1.82
C PHE A 258 6.24 3.13 -0.40
N ALA A 259 5.89 3.95 0.59
CA ALA A 259 5.75 3.51 1.97
C ALA A 259 4.63 2.45 2.12
N ALA A 260 3.49 2.66 1.48
CA ALA A 260 2.38 1.70 1.48
C ALA A 260 2.77 0.38 0.80
N ALA A 261 3.49 0.43 -0.32
CA ALA A 261 3.99 -0.77 -0.99
C ALA A 261 5.01 -1.53 -0.11
N ALA A 262 5.90 -0.82 0.58
CA ALA A 262 6.86 -1.43 1.50
C ALA A 262 6.15 -2.15 2.67
N ASP A 263 5.11 -1.53 3.24
CA ASP A 263 4.32 -2.14 4.31
C ASP A 263 3.50 -3.34 3.81
N ALA A 264 2.98 -3.27 2.59
CA ALA A 264 2.31 -4.39 1.94
C ALA A 264 3.26 -5.58 1.72
N LEU A 265 4.48 -5.34 1.22
CA LEU A 265 5.50 -6.38 1.09
C LEU A 265 5.90 -6.96 2.46
N ALA A 266 6.07 -6.11 3.47
CA ALA A 266 6.35 -6.57 4.83
C ALA A 266 5.22 -7.45 5.38
N ALA A 267 3.96 -7.13 5.10
CA ALA A 267 2.81 -7.95 5.49
C ALA A 267 2.81 -9.32 4.79
N LEU A 268 3.10 -9.35 3.49
CA LEU A 268 3.21 -10.58 2.70
C LEU A 268 4.36 -11.49 3.17
N LEU A 269 5.45 -10.89 3.67
CA LEU A 269 6.64 -11.61 4.12
C LEU A 269 6.59 -12.03 5.60
N ARG A 270 5.60 -11.61 6.38
CA ARG A 270 5.40 -12.10 7.74
C ARG A 270 5.08 -13.61 7.72
N PRO A 271 5.69 -14.41 8.59
CA PRO A 271 5.28 -15.81 8.72
C PRO A 271 3.78 -15.90 9.10
N PRO A 272 3.07 -16.95 8.67
CA PRO A 272 1.68 -17.16 9.09
C PRO A 272 1.57 -17.09 10.62
N ARG A 273 0.56 -16.37 11.13
CA ARG A 273 0.28 -16.31 12.58
C ARG A 273 -0.06 -17.73 13.04
N GLY A 274 0.85 -18.37 13.77
CA GLY A 274 0.73 -19.75 14.24
C GLY A 274 2.04 -20.55 14.16
N SER A 275 3.07 -20.07 13.46
CA SER A 275 4.40 -20.68 13.39
C SER A 275 5.43 -19.95 14.28
N ALA A 276 5.01 -19.40 15.42
CA ALA A 276 5.97 -18.91 16.41
C ALA A 276 6.76 -20.11 16.93
N SER A 277 7.97 -20.32 16.40
CA SER A 277 8.96 -21.15 17.05
C SER A 277 9.12 -20.64 18.48
N PRO A 278 9.10 -21.50 19.52
CA PRO A 278 9.28 -21.05 20.89
C PRO A 278 10.60 -20.28 20.95
N ALA A 279 10.55 -19.07 21.50
CA ALA A 279 11.76 -18.26 21.69
C ALA A 279 12.79 -19.12 22.46
N PRO A 280 14.07 -19.11 22.06
CA PRO A 280 15.09 -19.82 22.81
C PRO A 280 15.05 -19.33 24.26
N PRO A 281 15.20 -20.24 25.25
CA PRO A 281 15.17 -19.87 26.65
C PRO A 281 16.21 -18.76 26.90
N ARG A 282 15.79 -17.67 27.51
CA ARG A 282 16.70 -16.59 27.92
C ARG A 282 17.78 -17.22 28.76
N ALA A 283 19.05 -17.15 28.32
CA ALA A 283 20.18 -17.53 29.12
C ALA A 283 20.08 -16.76 30.44
N SER A 284 19.93 -17.47 31.56
CA SER A 284 19.96 -16.87 32.88
C SER A 284 21.34 -16.27 33.06
N SER A 285 21.42 -14.96 33.17
CA SER A 285 22.61 -14.25 33.59
C SER A 285 22.93 -14.70 34.99
N ARG A 286 23.83 -15.67 35.09
CA ARG A 286 24.46 -16.00 36.40
C ARG A 286 25.12 -14.70 36.89
N GLY A 287 24.63 -14.20 38.02
CA GLY A 287 25.17 -13.02 38.65
C GLY A 287 26.65 -13.18 38.88
N THR A 288 27.42 -12.20 38.46
CA THR A 288 28.82 -12.01 38.80
C THR A 288 28.90 -11.76 40.31
N PRO A 289 29.70 -12.50 41.08
CA PRO A 289 29.84 -12.24 42.50
C PRO A 289 30.51 -10.87 42.72
N PRO A 290 30.18 -10.14 43.81
CA PRO A 290 30.74 -8.83 44.09
C PRO A 290 32.24 -8.95 44.38
N PRO A 291 33.08 -7.93 44.06
CA PRO A 291 34.50 -7.95 44.35
C PRO A 291 34.75 -7.91 45.85
N ALA A 292 35.71 -8.74 46.27
CA ALA A 292 36.13 -8.81 47.68
C ALA A 292 36.68 -7.43 48.15
N ARG A 293 36.19 -6.97 49.30
CA ARG A 293 36.70 -5.78 49.99
C ARG A 293 38.13 -6.00 50.40
N ALA A 294 39.04 -5.18 49.93
CA ALA A 294 40.42 -5.11 50.46
C ALA A 294 40.40 -4.58 51.90
N ALA A 295 40.98 -5.34 52.81
CA ALA A 295 41.20 -4.94 54.17
C ALA A 295 42.34 -3.91 54.22
N SER A 296 42.05 -2.71 54.68
CA SER A 296 43.02 -1.68 55.00
C SER A 296 43.63 -2.01 56.37
N SER A 297 44.91 -2.38 56.42
CA SER A 297 45.68 -2.47 57.61
C SER A 297 46.24 -1.05 57.93
N ALA A 298 45.72 -0.45 58.98
CA ALA A 298 46.36 0.71 59.61
C ALA A 298 47.51 0.23 60.49
N ALA A 299 48.66 0.80 60.28
CA ALA A 299 49.74 0.79 61.27
C ALA A 299 50.22 2.24 61.47
N GLY A 300 50.03 2.80 62.62
CA GLY A 300 50.73 3.93 63.09
C GLY A 300 52.08 3.49 63.76
N PRO A 301 52.88 4.35 64.28
CA PRO A 301 52.60 5.43 65.19
C PRO A 301 52.76 6.83 64.64
#